data_7fb2298f0eb888dba7e5538711b88100
#
_entry.id   7fb2298f0eb888dba7e5538711b88100
#
_cell.length_a   1.000
_cell.length_b   1.000
_cell.length_c   1.000
_cell.angle_alpha   90.00
_cell.angle_beta   90.00
_cell.angle_gamma   90.00
#
_symmetry.space_group_name_H-M   'P 1'
#
loop_
_entity.id
_entity.type
_entity.pdbx_description
1 polymer ?
#
loop_
_entity_poly.entity_id
_entity_poly.type
_entity_poly.pdbx_seq_one_letter_code
_entity_poly.pdbx_strand_id
1 'polypeptide(L)'
;LGGEGMGYYMTAYSIFNPICALCVAGFPVAVSRLTAASLANHRREEPRRILTVALLLFLPMGLLCSAGIYLAAPFFVRIVGNEAALGAVRAIAPAVFFCCISAVFRGYYEGGRNMVPTAVSQVVEASVKLGAGILCAMHCLETELGHFTAGEPVCGVTVSSLEEAQMVIAPYAAAAAIIGVTVSTLAGCLALALAYFGEPHTGSDRIGAAGMIHYSKNLLVTALPVCAGALVVNLSSFVDLMSVINRLNYAVSLGWEALCRSHPQAGLERMEAERVGNFLFGSYSGLAMTIFHLVPAITASLGVCALPLIASLAARGSRAQLRRTVESVLRITVIVALPLGLGMSCMAGQILQLLFSSNPEEV
;
A
#
# COMPACT_ATOMS: atom_id res chain seq x y z
N LEU A 1 -2.51 17.91 2.63
CA LEU A 1 -2.72 17.25 3.94
C LEU A 1 -1.80 17.80 5.03
N GLY A 2 -0.63 18.33 4.67
CA GLY A 2 0.41 18.71 5.63
C GLY A 2 1.01 17.51 6.37
N GLY A 3 2.06 17.70 7.18
CA GLY A 3 2.73 16.62 7.89
C GLY A 3 1.84 15.90 8.88
N GLU A 4 0.95 16.61 9.56
CA GLU A 4 0.00 16.01 10.49
C GLU A 4 -1.03 15.12 9.78
N GLY A 5 -1.66 15.60 8.71
CA GLY A 5 -2.59 14.81 7.92
C GLY A 5 -1.92 13.61 7.24
N MET A 6 -0.65 13.79 6.81
CA MET A 6 0.15 12.71 6.28
C MET A 6 0.47 11.64 7.35
N GLY A 7 0.67 12.03 8.59
CA GLY A 7 0.85 11.11 9.71
C GLY A 7 -0.36 10.20 9.92
N TYR A 8 -1.58 10.74 9.91
CA TYR A 8 -2.81 9.93 9.99
C TYR A 8 -2.97 9.00 8.78
N TYR A 9 -2.67 9.50 7.59
CA TYR A 9 -2.68 8.72 6.35
C TYR A 9 -1.69 7.56 6.41
N MET A 10 -0.43 7.82 6.80
CA MET A 10 0.61 6.79 6.91
C MET A 10 0.36 5.80 8.02
N THR A 11 -0.25 6.22 9.13
CA THR A 11 -0.70 5.32 10.20
C THR A 11 -1.69 4.28 9.65
N ALA A 12 -2.69 4.70 8.86
CA ALA A 12 -3.63 3.78 8.22
C ALA A 12 -2.94 2.81 7.26
N TYR A 13 -2.00 3.29 6.44
CA TYR A 13 -1.23 2.46 5.51
C TYR A 13 -0.33 1.45 6.21
N SER A 14 0.31 1.83 7.31
CA SER A 14 1.20 0.93 8.06
C SER A 14 0.45 -0.23 8.73
N ILE A 15 -0.82 -0.03 9.07
CA ILE A 15 -1.71 -1.09 9.55
C ILE A 15 -2.23 -1.94 8.38
N PHE A 16 -2.57 -1.31 7.26
CA PHE A 16 -3.10 -1.95 6.07
C PHE A 16 -2.07 -2.84 5.36
N ASN A 17 -0.83 -2.37 5.20
CA ASN A 17 0.19 -3.02 4.38
C ASN A 17 0.50 -4.48 4.78
N PRO A 18 0.71 -4.84 6.06
CA PRO A 18 0.98 -6.22 6.44
C PRO A 18 -0.17 -7.16 6.09
N ILE A 19 -1.41 -6.70 6.27
CA ILE A 19 -2.61 -7.51 6.02
C ILE A 19 -2.87 -7.62 4.51
N CYS A 20 -2.71 -6.53 3.78
CA CYS A 20 -2.83 -6.52 2.32
C CYS A 20 -1.74 -7.40 1.67
N ALA A 21 -0.53 -7.44 2.22
CA ALA A 21 0.57 -8.27 1.72
C ALA A 21 0.23 -9.76 1.72
N LEU A 22 -0.57 -10.25 2.68
CA LEU A 22 -1.08 -11.63 2.67
C LEU A 22 -1.87 -11.92 1.39
N CYS A 23 -2.69 -10.98 0.96
CA CYS A 23 -3.54 -11.13 -0.22
C CYS A 23 -2.76 -10.94 -1.52
N VAL A 24 -1.95 -9.87 -1.60
CA VAL A 24 -1.28 -9.45 -2.84
C VAL A 24 -0.07 -10.30 -3.16
N ALA A 25 0.63 -10.85 -2.17
CA ALA A 25 1.83 -11.66 -2.42
C ALA A 25 1.51 -13.13 -2.70
N GLY A 26 0.69 -13.77 -1.88
CA GLY A 26 0.51 -15.23 -1.94
C GLY A 26 -0.55 -15.69 -2.93
N PHE A 27 -1.68 -14.98 -3.00
CA PHE A 27 -2.82 -15.43 -3.81
C PHE A 27 -2.56 -15.39 -5.32
N PRO A 28 -1.98 -14.31 -5.89
CA PRO A 28 -1.65 -14.30 -7.32
C PRO A 28 -0.68 -15.40 -7.69
N VAL A 29 0.35 -15.62 -6.86
CA VAL A 29 1.36 -16.66 -7.10
C VAL A 29 0.74 -18.05 -7.10
N ALA A 30 -0.16 -18.36 -6.16
CA ALA A 30 -0.82 -19.65 -6.10
C ALA A 30 -1.74 -19.88 -7.30
N VAL A 31 -2.57 -18.89 -7.64
CA VAL A 31 -3.49 -18.97 -8.78
C VAL A 31 -2.73 -19.04 -10.11
N SER A 32 -1.72 -18.18 -10.28
CA SER A 32 -0.88 -18.14 -11.49
C SER A 32 -0.16 -19.47 -11.73
N ARG A 33 0.44 -20.05 -10.68
CA ARG A 33 1.13 -21.33 -10.77
C ARG A 33 0.20 -22.46 -11.21
N LEU A 34 -0.99 -22.58 -10.59
CA LEU A 34 -1.95 -23.64 -10.93
C LEU A 34 -2.55 -23.44 -12.32
N THR A 35 -2.86 -22.19 -12.68
CA THR A 35 -3.36 -21.84 -14.02
C THR A 35 -2.32 -22.16 -15.09
N ALA A 36 -1.06 -21.77 -14.91
CA ALA A 36 0.00 -22.09 -15.84
C ALA A 36 0.25 -23.59 -15.97
N ALA A 37 0.20 -24.35 -14.88
CA ALA A 37 0.35 -25.81 -14.89
C ALA A 37 -0.79 -26.50 -15.63
N SER A 38 -2.03 -26.04 -15.46
CA SER A 38 -3.18 -26.62 -16.18
C SER A 38 -3.13 -26.35 -17.68
N LEU A 39 -2.72 -25.14 -18.09
CA LEU A 39 -2.54 -24.78 -19.50
C LEU A 39 -1.38 -25.55 -20.15
N ALA A 40 -0.29 -25.78 -19.44
CA ALA A 40 0.84 -26.60 -19.90
C ALA A 40 0.43 -28.06 -20.15
N ASN A 41 -0.54 -28.58 -19.41
CA ASN A 41 -1.13 -29.89 -19.58
C ASN A 41 -2.30 -29.94 -20.59
N HIS A 42 -2.46 -28.89 -21.42
CA HIS A 42 -3.53 -28.75 -22.40
C HIS A 42 -4.97 -28.78 -21.85
N ARG A 43 -5.16 -28.54 -20.57
CA ARG A 43 -6.49 -28.57 -19.90
C ARG A 43 -7.09 -27.16 -19.87
N ARG A 44 -7.64 -26.74 -21.01
CA ARG A 44 -8.12 -25.36 -21.21
C ARG A 44 -9.30 -24.93 -20.34
N GLU A 45 -10.06 -25.86 -19.78
CA GLU A 45 -11.21 -25.56 -18.90
C GLU A 45 -10.82 -25.40 -17.42
N GLU A 46 -9.68 -25.94 -17.01
CA GLU A 46 -9.25 -25.91 -15.60
C GLU A 46 -8.93 -24.51 -15.06
N PRO A 47 -8.33 -23.57 -15.81
CA PRO A 47 -8.05 -22.23 -15.31
C PRO A 47 -9.26 -21.52 -14.71
N ARG A 48 -10.43 -21.67 -15.34
CA ARG A 48 -11.67 -21.06 -14.83
C ARG A 48 -12.15 -21.73 -13.54
N ARG A 49 -12.05 -23.05 -13.47
CA ARG A 49 -12.36 -23.81 -12.26
C ARG A 49 -11.44 -23.39 -11.11
N ILE A 50 -10.15 -23.19 -11.38
CA ILE A 50 -9.17 -22.68 -10.42
C ILE A 50 -9.56 -21.27 -9.96
N LEU A 51 -9.93 -20.37 -10.89
CA LEU A 51 -10.40 -19.03 -10.58
C LEU A 51 -11.64 -19.06 -9.68
N THR A 52 -12.64 -19.86 -10.02
CA THR A 52 -13.88 -19.98 -9.23
C THR A 52 -13.59 -20.49 -7.83
N VAL A 53 -12.77 -21.54 -7.68
CA VAL A 53 -12.38 -22.06 -6.37
C VAL A 53 -11.56 -21.02 -5.58
N ALA A 54 -10.66 -20.31 -6.25
CA ALA A 54 -9.87 -19.26 -5.61
C ALA A 54 -10.77 -18.11 -5.12
N LEU A 55 -11.73 -17.66 -5.91
CA LEU A 55 -12.69 -16.64 -5.48
C LEU A 55 -13.52 -17.12 -4.29
N LEU A 56 -14.04 -18.35 -4.32
CA LEU A 56 -14.83 -18.92 -3.21
C LEU A 56 -14.00 -19.06 -1.92
N LEU A 57 -12.69 -19.28 -2.03
CA LEU A 57 -11.80 -19.42 -0.88
C LEU A 57 -11.33 -18.08 -0.33
N PHE A 58 -10.90 -17.18 -1.21
CA PHE A 58 -10.23 -15.94 -0.81
C PHE A 58 -11.17 -14.75 -0.61
N LEU A 59 -12.38 -14.79 -1.18
CA LEU A 59 -13.39 -13.75 -0.96
C LEU A 59 -13.89 -13.72 0.49
N PRO A 60 -14.29 -14.84 1.13
CA PRO A 60 -14.63 -14.84 2.56
C PRO A 60 -13.44 -14.41 3.43
N MET A 61 -12.21 -14.84 3.07
CA MET A 61 -11.02 -14.48 3.82
C MET A 61 -10.74 -12.98 3.73
N GLY A 62 -10.87 -12.38 2.54
CA GLY A 62 -10.75 -10.93 2.36
C GLY A 62 -11.81 -10.15 3.13
N LEU A 63 -13.04 -10.66 3.17
CA LEU A 63 -14.12 -10.06 3.97
C LEU A 63 -13.83 -10.13 5.47
N LEU A 64 -13.34 -11.28 5.96
CA LEU A 64 -12.96 -11.45 7.36
C LEU A 64 -11.78 -10.54 7.74
N CYS A 65 -10.76 -10.42 6.89
CA CYS A 65 -9.64 -9.50 7.11
C CYS A 65 -10.10 -8.04 7.12
N SER A 66 -10.95 -7.64 6.18
CA SER A 66 -11.52 -6.29 6.11
C SER A 66 -12.36 -5.97 7.37
N ALA A 67 -13.28 -6.87 7.74
CA ALA A 67 -14.07 -6.73 8.96
C ALA A 67 -13.17 -6.72 10.22
N GLY A 68 -12.13 -7.56 10.24
CA GLY A 68 -11.17 -7.62 11.33
C GLY A 68 -10.43 -6.29 11.53
N ILE A 69 -9.94 -5.65 10.45
CA ILE A 69 -9.32 -4.32 10.54
C ILE A 69 -10.33 -3.30 11.05
N TYR A 70 -11.54 -3.28 10.49
CA TYR A 70 -12.58 -2.30 10.87
C TYR A 70 -12.96 -2.40 12.36
N LEU A 71 -13.16 -3.61 12.85
CA LEU A 71 -13.53 -3.86 14.25
C LEU A 71 -12.36 -3.66 15.21
N ALA A 72 -11.13 -4.06 14.80
CA ALA A 72 -9.94 -3.91 15.62
C ALA A 72 -9.28 -2.51 15.49
N ALA A 73 -9.79 -1.63 14.62
CA ALA A 73 -9.26 -0.27 14.43
C ALA A 73 -9.06 0.50 15.75
N PRO A 74 -10.02 0.55 16.70
CA PRO A 74 -9.83 1.25 17.97
C PRO A 74 -8.68 0.69 18.81
N PHE A 75 -8.46 -0.62 18.77
CA PHE A 75 -7.35 -1.27 19.47
C PHE A 75 -6.00 -0.91 18.83
N PHE A 76 -5.92 -0.93 17.50
CA PHE A 76 -4.68 -0.58 16.79
C PHE A 76 -4.27 0.88 17.01
N VAL A 77 -5.19 1.84 16.90
CA VAL A 77 -4.85 3.26 17.08
C VAL A 77 -4.43 3.59 18.51
N ARG A 78 -5.00 2.89 19.52
CA ARG A 78 -4.57 3.03 20.92
C ARG A 78 -3.15 2.49 21.15
N ILE A 79 -2.83 1.33 20.59
CA ILE A 79 -1.47 0.75 20.72
C ILE A 79 -0.44 1.66 20.07
N VAL A 80 -0.77 2.23 18.92
CA VAL A 80 0.10 3.16 18.19
C VAL A 80 0.21 4.51 18.90
N GLY A 81 -0.77 4.87 19.77
CA GLY A 81 -0.83 6.18 20.41
C GLY A 81 -1.28 7.30 19.46
N ASN A 82 -2.13 6.96 18.46
CA ASN A 82 -2.63 7.90 17.45
C ASN A 82 -4.14 7.72 17.24
N GLU A 83 -4.93 8.08 18.25
CA GLU A 83 -6.37 7.85 18.25
C GLU A 83 -7.11 8.63 17.16
N ALA A 84 -6.62 9.79 16.77
CA ALA A 84 -7.22 10.61 15.70
C ALA A 84 -7.16 9.94 14.31
N ALA A 85 -6.27 8.95 14.10
CA ALA A 85 -6.19 8.17 12.87
C ALA A 85 -7.33 7.14 12.72
N LEU A 86 -8.25 7.00 13.69
CA LEU A 86 -9.31 5.99 13.67
C LEU A 86 -10.16 6.07 12.40
N GLY A 87 -10.54 7.27 11.97
CA GLY A 87 -11.30 7.49 10.75
C GLY A 87 -10.59 6.95 9.51
N ALA A 88 -9.29 7.24 9.38
CA ALA A 88 -8.45 6.79 8.27
C ALA A 88 -8.29 5.26 8.27
N VAL A 89 -8.06 4.63 9.43
CA VAL A 89 -7.94 3.16 9.56
C VAL A 89 -9.25 2.45 9.20
N ARG A 90 -10.40 2.99 9.59
CA ARG A 90 -11.69 2.43 9.19
C ARG A 90 -11.98 2.61 7.70
N ALA A 91 -11.60 3.74 7.13
CA ALA A 91 -11.79 4.04 5.71
C ALA A 91 -10.97 3.12 4.78
N ILE A 92 -9.78 2.65 5.22
CA ILE A 92 -8.94 1.75 4.41
C ILE A 92 -9.37 0.27 4.53
N ALA A 93 -10.10 -0.11 5.56
CA ALA A 93 -10.45 -1.50 5.81
C ALA A 93 -11.16 -2.20 4.62
N PRO A 94 -12.15 -1.59 3.91
CA PRO A 94 -12.77 -2.21 2.76
C PRO A 94 -11.81 -2.43 1.58
N ALA A 95 -10.72 -1.64 1.47
CA ALA A 95 -9.74 -1.80 0.41
C ALA A 95 -9.10 -3.20 0.42
N VAL A 96 -8.91 -3.81 1.59
CA VAL A 96 -8.35 -5.18 1.71
C VAL A 96 -9.22 -6.19 0.98
N PHE A 97 -10.53 -6.09 1.11
CA PHE A 97 -11.48 -6.97 0.42
C PHE A 97 -11.31 -6.88 -1.10
N PHE A 98 -11.28 -5.67 -1.66
CA PHE A 98 -11.09 -5.47 -3.10
C PHE A 98 -9.69 -5.88 -3.57
N CYS A 99 -8.65 -5.68 -2.75
CA CYS A 99 -7.30 -6.17 -3.01
C CYS A 99 -7.26 -7.70 -3.13
N CYS A 100 -7.95 -8.43 -2.26
CA CYS A 100 -8.03 -9.90 -2.33
C CYS A 100 -8.65 -10.38 -3.64
N ILE A 101 -9.75 -9.76 -4.08
CA ILE A 101 -10.42 -10.11 -5.33
C ILE A 101 -9.50 -9.80 -6.52
N SER A 102 -8.93 -8.59 -6.56
CA SER A 102 -8.00 -8.17 -7.61
C SER A 102 -6.79 -9.10 -7.71
N ALA A 103 -6.26 -9.54 -6.56
CA ALA A 103 -5.13 -10.46 -6.49
C ALA A 103 -5.43 -11.82 -7.15
N VAL A 104 -6.64 -12.35 -6.96
CA VAL A 104 -7.07 -13.61 -7.58
C VAL A 104 -7.19 -13.46 -9.11
N PHE A 105 -7.83 -12.39 -9.59
CA PHE A 105 -7.92 -12.11 -11.03
C PHE A 105 -6.54 -11.87 -11.67
N ARG A 106 -5.66 -11.10 -11.02
CA ARG A 106 -4.28 -10.90 -11.50
C ARG A 106 -3.55 -12.23 -11.65
N GLY A 107 -3.63 -13.11 -10.64
CA GLY A 107 -3.04 -14.43 -10.70
C GLY A 107 -3.59 -15.30 -11.86
N TYR A 108 -4.87 -15.22 -12.15
CA TYR A 108 -5.47 -15.90 -13.28
C TYR A 108 -4.88 -15.41 -14.62
N TYR A 109 -4.83 -14.12 -14.85
CA TYR A 109 -4.30 -13.53 -16.09
C TYR A 109 -2.80 -13.76 -16.25
N GLU A 110 -2.01 -13.59 -15.19
CA GLU A 110 -0.57 -13.85 -15.16
C GLU A 110 -0.26 -15.33 -15.46
N GLY A 111 -1.03 -16.24 -14.88
CA GLY A 111 -0.92 -17.68 -15.17
C GLY A 111 -1.28 -18.03 -16.62
N GLY A 112 -2.21 -17.28 -17.22
CA GLY A 112 -2.56 -17.33 -18.64
C GLY A 112 -1.54 -16.64 -19.57
N ARG A 113 -0.47 -16.05 -19.04
CA ARG A 113 0.53 -15.24 -19.76
C ARG A 113 -0.07 -14.01 -20.44
N ASN A 114 -1.21 -13.53 -19.99
CA ASN A 114 -1.84 -12.29 -20.44
C ASN A 114 -1.67 -11.22 -19.37
N MET A 115 -0.62 -10.42 -19.47
CA MET A 115 -0.30 -9.36 -18.50
C MET A 115 -1.09 -8.06 -18.73
N VAL A 116 -1.80 -7.95 -19.86
CA VAL A 116 -2.49 -6.70 -20.23
C VAL A 116 -3.56 -6.30 -19.23
N PRO A 117 -4.51 -7.20 -18.81
CA PRO A 117 -5.53 -6.81 -17.83
C PRO A 117 -4.95 -6.42 -16.48
N THR A 118 -3.88 -7.11 -16.04
CA THR A 118 -3.14 -6.76 -14.81
C THR A 118 -2.56 -5.35 -14.90
N ALA A 119 -1.85 -5.03 -15.99
CA ALA A 119 -1.26 -3.71 -16.20
C ALA A 119 -2.33 -2.61 -16.26
N VAL A 120 -3.40 -2.81 -17.04
CA VAL A 120 -4.52 -1.85 -17.14
C VAL A 120 -5.16 -1.62 -15.77
N SER A 121 -5.42 -2.67 -14.99
CA SER A 121 -6.00 -2.54 -13.66
C SER A 121 -5.12 -1.72 -12.72
N GLN A 122 -3.80 -1.88 -12.78
CA GLN A 122 -2.86 -1.10 -11.96
C GLN A 122 -2.81 0.37 -12.37
N VAL A 123 -2.85 0.66 -13.68
CA VAL A 123 -2.92 2.04 -14.18
C VAL A 123 -4.23 2.71 -13.76
N VAL A 124 -5.37 2.01 -13.89
CA VAL A 124 -6.67 2.51 -13.44
C VAL A 124 -6.64 2.77 -11.93
N GLU A 125 -6.15 1.82 -11.14
CA GLU A 125 -6.04 1.95 -9.69
C GLU A 125 -5.17 3.16 -9.31
N ALA A 126 -4.00 3.34 -9.92
CA ALA A 126 -3.11 4.46 -9.65
C ALA A 126 -3.74 5.81 -10.04
N SER A 127 -4.39 5.88 -11.20
CA SER A 127 -5.05 7.10 -11.68
C SER A 127 -6.25 7.50 -10.81
N VAL A 128 -7.08 6.53 -10.46
CA VAL A 128 -8.24 6.76 -9.58
C VAL A 128 -7.78 7.10 -8.16
N LYS A 129 -6.73 6.45 -7.64
CA LYS A 129 -6.16 6.74 -6.34
C LYS A 129 -5.72 8.20 -6.23
N LEU A 130 -4.98 8.68 -7.24
CA LEU A 130 -4.55 10.07 -7.29
C LEU A 130 -5.75 11.02 -7.41
N GLY A 131 -6.62 10.80 -8.40
CA GLY A 131 -7.77 11.68 -8.66
C GLY A 131 -8.76 11.68 -7.50
N ALA A 132 -9.29 10.53 -7.11
CA ALA A 132 -10.29 10.44 -6.04
C ALA A 132 -9.70 10.82 -4.68
N GLY A 133 -8.44 10.48 -4.39
CA GLY A 133 -7.78 10.85 -3.13
C GLY A 133 -7.68 12.37 -2.97
N ILE A 134 -7.22 13.07 -4.02
CA ILE A 134 -7.12 14.52 -4.01
C ILE A 134 -8.52 15.16 -3.95
N LEU A 135 -9.45 14.71 -4.79
CA LEU A 135 -10.80 15.30 -4.84
C LEU A 135 -11.54 15.11 -3.51
N CYS A 136 -11.50 13.94 -2.90
CA CYS A 136 -12.13 13.71 -1.60
C CYS A 136 -11.49 14.55 -0.48
N ALA A 137 -10.17 14.65 -0.46
CA ALA A 137 -9.46 15.48 0.52
C ALA A 137 -9.77 16.98 0.33
N MET A 138 -9.76 17.48 -0.91
CA MET A 138 -10.09 18.88 -1.23
C MET A 138 -11.53 19.19 -0.87
N HIS A 139 -12.47 18.32 -1.25
CA HIS A 139 -13.88 18.52 -0.92
C HIS A 139 -14.13 18.59 0.60
N CYS A 140 -13.46 17.71 1.36
CA CYS A 140 -13.53 17.77 2.81
C CYS A 140 -12.98 19.10 3.36
N LEU A 141 -11.81 19.52 2.86
CA LEU A 141 -11.17 20.78 3.25
C LEU A 141 -12.05 21.98 2.91
N GLU A 142 -12.55 22.08 1.68
CA GLU A 142 -13.38 23.21 1.22
C GLU A 142 -14.69 23.30 2.01
N THR A 143 -15.34 22.16 2.29
CA THR A 143 -16.58 22.11 3.06
C THR A 143 -16.37 22.59 4.49
N GLU A 144 -15.37 22.06 5.19
CA GLU A 144 -15.13 22.38 6.60
C GLU A 144 -14.54 23.80 6.78
N LEU A 145 -13.72 24.30 5.84
CA LEU A 145 -13.28 25.69 5.84
C LEU A 145 -14.44 26.64 5.51
N GLY A 146 -15.40 26.20 4.69
CA GLY A 146 -16.65 26.93 4.45
C GLY A 146 -17.46 27.12 5.73
N HIS A 147 -17.60 26.08 6.55
CA HIS A 147 -18.23 26.16 7.87
C HIS A 147 -17.50 27.13 8.81
N PHE A 148 -16.16 27.09 8.82
CA PHE A 148 -15.36 28.05 9.58
C PHE A 148 -15.63 29.51 9.17
N THR A 149 -15.64 29.79 7.87
CA THR A 149 -15.91 31.16 7.38
C THR A 149 -17.33 31.63 7.63
N ALA A 150 -18.29 30.69 7.75
CA ALA A 150 -19.68 30.95 8.11
C ALA A 150 -19.89 31.11 9.62
N GLY A 151 -18.86 30.88 10.45
CA GLY A 151 -18.95 30.90 11.91
C GLY A 151 -19.65 29.66 12.49
N GLU A 152 -19.74 28.59 11.73
CA GLU A 152 -20.29 27.30 12.14
C GLU A 152 -19.20 26.40 12.75
N PRO A 153 -19.57 25.40 13.57
CA PRO A 153 -18.58 24.48 14.13
C PRO A 153 -17.93 23.62 13.03
N VAL A 154 -16.61 23.58 13.04
CA VAL A 154 -15.78 22.77 12.13
C VAL A 154 -15.68 21.35 12.68
N CYS A 155 -16.10 20.36 11.90
CA CYS A 155 -16.16 18.94 12.36
C CYS A 155 -16.86 18.77 13.73
N GLY A 156 -17.80 19.67 14.08
CA GLY A 156 -18.53 19.63 15.35
C GLY A 156 -17.82 20.33 16.53
N VAL A 157 -16.70 21.00 16.30
CA VAL A 157 -15.91 21.74 17.30
C VAL A 157 -15.95 23.23 16.95
N THR A 158 -16.15 24.09 17.93
CA THR A 158 -16.02 25.55 17.76
C THR A 158 -14.55 25.93 17.84
N VAL A 159 -14.02 26.51 16.77
CA VAL A 159 -12.62 26.91 16.63
C VAL A 159 -12.51 28.42 16.52
N SER A 160 -11.42 28.98 17.06
CA SER A 160 -11.22 30.42 17.15
C SER A 160 -10.26 30.97 16.08
N SER A 161 -9.39 30.10 15.54
CA SER A 161 -8.39 30.48 14.54
C SER A 161 -8.38 29.55 13.34
N LEU A 162 -7.87 30.05 12.20
CA LEU A 162 -7.70 29.24 10.99
C LEU A 162 -6.72 28.08 11.20
N GLU A 163 -5.66 28.29 11.99
CA GLU A 163 -4.69 27.24 12.33
C GLU A 163 -5.35 26.12 13.14
N GLU A 164 -6.18 26.47 14.12
CA GLU A 164 -6.95 25.51 14.90
C GLU A 164 -7.96 24.74 14.03
N ALA A 165 -8.64 25.44 13.10
CA ALA A 165 -9.54 24.80 12.13
C ALA A 165 -8.81 23.77 11.27
N GLN A 166 -7.65 24.11 10.73
CA GLN A 166 -6.84 23.18 9.93
C GLN A 166 -6.39 21.94 10.72
N MET A 167 -6.02 22.12 11.98
CA MET A 167 -5.66 21.01 12.87
C MET A 167 -6.82 20.07 13.13
N VAL A 168 -8.03 20.60 13.33
CA VAL A 168 -9.24 19.78 13.54
C VAL A 168 -9.66 19.06 12.27
N ILE A 169 -9.46 19.66 11.09
CA ILE A 169 -9.80 19.08 9.79
C ILE A 169 -8.81 17.97 9.37
N ALA A 170 -7.53 18.04 9.79
CA ALA A 170 -6.46 17.16 9.31
C ALA A 170 -6.80 15.65 9.39
N PRO A 171 -7.32 15.08 10.50
CA PRO A 171 -7.71 13.68 10.56
C PRO A 171 -8.84 13.31 9.60
N TYR A 172 -9.81 14.21 9.40
CA TYR A 172 -10.93 13.99 8.50
C TYR A 172 -10.51 14.08 7.03
N ALA A 173 -9.65 15.03 6.68
CA ALA A 173 -9.06 15.14 5.35
C ALA A 173 -8.19 13.92 5.01
N ALA A 174 -7.43 13.39 5.99
CA ALA A 174 -6.69 12.16 5.83
C ALA A 174 -7.62 10.95 5.60
N ALA A 175 -8.71 10.85 6.36
CA ALA A 175 -9.71 9.80 6.16
C ALA A 175 -10.39 9.91 4.79
N ALA A 176 -10.71 11.13 4.33
CA ALA A 176 -11.26 11.39 3.00
C ALA A 176 -10.29 10.98 1.89
N ALA A 177 -8.99 11.31 2.01
CA ALA A 177 -7.96 10.84 1.09
C ALA A 177 -7.87 9.30 1.03
N ILE A 178 -8.00 8.63 2.18
CA ILE A 178 -8.01 7.16 2.28
C ILE A 178 -9.26 6.55 1.64
N ILE A 179 -10.42 7.21 1.68
CA ILE A 179 -11.59 6.77 0.90
C ILE A 179 -11.25 6.70 -0.59
N GLY A 180 -10.48 7.65 -1.12
CA GLY A 180 -9.98 7.60 -2.48
C GLY A 180 -9.14 6.35 -2.79
N VAL A 181 -8.38 5.85 -1.81
CA VAL A 181 -7.65 4.57 -1.94
C VAL A 181 -8.62 3.40 -2.04
N THR A 182 -9.64 3.36 -1.21
CA THR A 182 -10.66 2.30 -1.25
C THR A 182 -11.43 2.32 -2.58
N VAL A 183 -11.79 3.49 -3.06
CA VAL A 183 -12.43 3.66 -4.38
C VAL A 183 -11.50 3.21 -5.51
N SER A 184 -10.20 3.49 -5.42
CA SER A 184 -9.23 3.08 -6.43
C SER A 184 -9.06 1.56 -6.50
N THR A 185 -9.02 0.88 -5.36
CA THR A 185 -8.94 -0.59 -5.33
C THR A 185 -10.22 -1.24 -5.88
N LEU A 186 -11.37 -0.64 -5.62
CA LEU A 186 -12.64 -1.05 -6.24
C LEU A 186 -12.59 -0.86 -7.77
N ALA A 187 -12.11 0.29 -8.25
CA ALA A 187 -12.00 0.57 -9.69
C ALA A 187 -11.06 -0.42 -10.39
N GLY A 188 -9.90 -0.73 -9.79
CA GLY A 188 -8.97 -1.76 -10.28
C GLY A 188 -9.60 -3.15 -10.32
N CYS A 189 -10.36 -3.50 -9.29
CA CYS A 189 -11.12 -4.75 -9.21
C CYS A 189 -12.18 -4.84 -10.33
N LEU A 190 -12.95 -3.77 -10.53
CA LEU A 190 -13.95 -3.68 -11.59
C LEU A 190 -13.32 -3.79 -12.98
N ALA A 191 -12.19 -3.15 -13.22
CA ALA A 191 -11.47 -3.25 -14.49
C ALA A 191 -11.09 -4.70 -14.82
N LEU A 192 -10.59 -5.46 -13.83
CA LEU A 192 -10.27 -6.87 -13.98
C LEU A 192 -11.51 -7.74 -14.21
N ALA A 193 -12.58 -7.47 -13.46
CA ALA A 193 -13.84 -8.19 -13.62
C ALA A 193 -14.47 -7.94 -15.00
N LEU A 194 -14.47 -6.68 -15.47
CA LEU A 194 -14.95 -6.34 -16.82
C LEU A 194 -14.13 -7.02 -17.91
N ALA A 195 -12.80 -7.05 -17.77
CA ALA A 195 -11.94 -7.79 -18.69
C ALA A 195 -12.32 -9.29 -18.73
N TYR A 196 -12.58 -9.90 -17.56
CA TYR A 196 -12.98 -11.29 -17.46
C TYR A 196 -14.34 -11.57 -18.13
N PHE A 197 -15.35 -10.75 -17.89
CA PHE A 197 -16.66 -10.92 -18.50
C PHE A 197 -16.69 -10.61 -20.00
N GLY A 198 -15.73 -9.84 -20.50
CA GLY A 198 -15.56 -9.55 -21.95
C GLY A 198 -14.93 -10.70 -22.73
N GLU A 199 -14.33 -11.70 -22.09
CA GLU A 199 -13.76 -12.86 -22.77
C GLU A 199 -14.85 -13.88 -23.17
N PRO A 200 -14.78 -14.47 -24.39
CA PRO A 200 -15.72 -15.50 -24.81
C PRO A 200 -15.56 -16.76 -23.96
N HIS A 201 -16.61 -17.15 -23.30
CA HIS A 201 -16.58 -18.20 -22.30
C HIS A 201 -17.14 -19.52 -22.88
N THR A 202 -16.27 -20.46 -23.19
CA THR A 202 -16.64 -21.81 -23.60
C THR A 202 -16.31 -22.82 -22.51
N GLY A 203 -17.30 -23.46 -21.92
CA GLY A 203 -17.10 -24.52 -20.92
C GLY A 203 -18.05 -24.48 -19.73
N SER A 204 -18.22 -25.62 -19.07
CA SER A 204 -19.06 -25.76 -17.88
C SER A 204 -18.24 -25.50 -16.61
N ASP A 205 -18.68 -24.56 -15.79
CA ASP A 205 -18.05 -24.21 -14.50
C ASP A 205 -18.40 -25.20 -13.37
N ARG A 206 -19.09 -26.31 -13.66
CA ARG A 206 -19.49 -27.26 -12.63
C ARG A 206 -18.28 -28.02 -12.09
N ILE A 207 -17.97 -27.77 -10.83
CA ILE A 207 -16.89 -28.42 -10.10
C ILE A 207 -17.51 -29.38 -9.09
N GLY A 208 -17.13 -30.66 -9.14
CA GLY A 208 -17.53 -31.62 -8.11
C GLY A 208 -16.81 -31.32 -6.77
N ALA A 209 -17.43 -31.72 -5.65
CA ALA A 209 -16.89 -31.45 -4.31
C ALA A 209 -15.44 -31.95 -4.13
N ALA A 210 -15.08 -33.09 -4.68
CA ALA A 210 -13.71 -33.62 -4.65
C ALA A 210 -12.69 -32.72 -5.38
N GLY A 211 -13.08 -32.15 -6.52
CA GLY A 211 -12.24 -31.22 -7.27
C GLY A 211 -12.05 -29.91 -6.51
N MET A 212 -13.10 -29.40 -5.86
CA MET A 212 -13.04 -28.19 -5.05
C MET A 212 -12.05 -28.34 -3.89
N ILE A 213 -12.10 -29.45 -3.15
CA ILE A 213 -11.17 -29.74 -2.05
C ILE A 213 -9.72 -29.83 -2.57
N HIS A 214 -9.51 -30.51 -3.70
CA HIS A 214 -8.19 -30.66 -4.30
C HIS A 214 -7.56 -29.32 -4.70
N TYR A 215 -8.30 -28.46 -5.42
CA TYR A 215 -7.79 -27.14 -5.82
C TYR A 215 -7.60 -26.22 -4.61
N SER A 216 -8.51 -26.21 -3.64
CA SER A 216 -8.37 -25.42 -2.41
C SER A 216 -7.12 -25.78 -1.63
N LYS A 217 -6.84 -27.09 -1.46
CA LYS A 217 -5.62 -27.56 -0.78
C LYS A 217 -4.37 -27.10 -1.51
N ASN A 218 -4.31 -27.24 -2.83
CA ASN A 218 -3.15 -26.86 -3.63
C ASN A 218 -2.93 -25.33 -3.61
N LEU A 219 -4.00 -24.54 -3.66
CA LEU A 219 -3.96 -23.08 -3.53
C LEU A 219 -3.37 -22.68 -2.19
N LEU A 220 -3.89 -23.23 -1.09
CA LEU A 220 -3.42 -22.90 0.26
C LEU A 220 -1.96 -23.32 0.49
N VAL A 221 -1.58 -24.54 0.11
CA VAL A 221 -0.20 -25.03 0.24
C VAL A 221 0.79 -24.16 -0.53
N THR A 222 0.37 -23.61 -1.68
CA THR A 222 1.23 -22.71 -2.47
C THR A 222 1.23 -21.30 -1.93
N ALA A 223 0.06 -20.77 -1.50
CA ALA A 223 -0.07 -19.40 -1.03
C ALA A 223 0.59 -19.17 0.34
N LEU A 224 0.39 -20.08 1.30
CA LEU A 224 0.82 -19.89 2.69
C LEU A 224 2.30 -19.56 2.87
N PRO A 225 3.28 -20.27 2.26
CA PRO A 225 4.69 -19.91 2.41
C PRO A 225 5.03 -18.53 1.86
N VAL A 226 4.40 -18.14 0.73
CA VAL A 226 4.62 -16.83 0.09
C VAL A 226 4.00 -15.74 0.94
N CYS A 227 2.78 -15.95 1.44
CA CYS A 227 2.11 -15.04 2.37
C CYS A 227 2.93 -14.84 3.65
N ALA A 228 3.45 -15.92 4.24
CA ALA A 228 4.27 -15.84 5.45
C ALA A 228 5.54 -15.02 5.24
N GLY A 229 6.25 -15.23 4.12
CA GLY A 229 7.42 -14.42 3.77
C GLY A 229 7.09 -12.94 3.59
N ALA A 230 6.02 -12.63 2.85
CA ALA A 230 5.57 -11.26 2.64
C ALA A 230 5.10 -10.59 3.94
N LEU A 231 4.44 -11.35 4.83
CA LEU A 231 4.00 -10.85 6.13
C LEU A 231 5.19 -10.41 6.99
N VAL A 232 6.24 -11.23 7.06
CA VAL A 232 7.44 -10.90 7.86
C VAL A 232 8.05 -9.57 7.40
N VAL A 233 8.19 -9.38 6.08
CA VAL A 233 8.74 -8.13 5.53
C VAL A 233 7.85 -6.92 5.83
N ASN A 234 6.54 -7.06 5.65
CA ASN A 234 5.60 -5.94 5.84
C ASN A 234 5.26 -5.68 7.31
N LEU A 235 5.45 -6.66 8.20
CA LEU A 235 5.30 -6.47 9.64
C LEU A 235 6.34 -5.49 10.20
N SER A 236 7.50 -5.39 9.55
CA SER A 236 8.51 -4.38 9.88
C SER A 236 7.93 -2.97 9.87
N SER A 237 7.14 -2.62 8.84
CA SER A 237 6.51 -1.30 8.74
C SER A 237 5.56 -1.00 9.92
N PHE A 238 4.88 -2.02 10.43
CA PHE A 238 4.03 -1.86 11.61
C PHE A 238 4.83 -1.71 12.90
N VAL A 239 5.94 -2.46 13.03
CA VAL A 239 6.87 -2.33 14.16
C VAL A 239 7.52 -0.94 14.14
N ASP A 240 7.92 -0.45 12.97
CA ASP A 240 8.47 0.89 12.80
C ASP A 240 7.46 1.97 13.22
N LEU A 241 6.21 1.86 12.76
CA LEU A 241 5.13 2.76 13.18
C LEU A 241 4.99 2.82 14.70
N MET A 242 4.83 1.65 15.36
CA MET A 242 4.68 1.57 16.81
C MET A 242 5.90 2.15 17.54
N SER A 243 7.09 1.75 17.10
CA SER A 243 8.33 2.12 17.77
C SER A 243 8.62 3.63 17.62
N VAL A 244 8.47 4.15 16.40
CA VAL A 244 8.80 5.56 16.11
C VAL A 244 7.81 6.49 16.79
N ILE A 245 6.50 6.31 16.61
CA ILE A 245 5.51 7.22 17.23
C ILE A 245 5.60 7.18 18.75
N ASN A 246 5.65 5.99 19.36
CA ASN A 246 5.73 5.90 20.83
C ASN A 246 7.03 6.48 21.38
N ARG A 247 8.17 6.32 20.67
CA ARG A 247 9.44 6.93 21.08
C ARG A 247 9.48 8.43 20.86
N LEU A 248 8.87 8.93 19.81
CA LEU A 248 8.71 10.36 19.58
C LEU A 248 7.84 10.99 20.68
N ASN A 249 6.68 10.40 20.99
CA ASN A 249 5.81 10.87 22.05
C ASN A 249 6.54 10.87 23.41
N TYR A 250 7.32 9.82 23.70
CA TYR A 250 8.14 9.76 24.91
C TYR A 250 9.25 10.83 24.92
N ALA A 251 9.95 11.04 23.81
CA ALA A 251 11.00 12.07 23.71
C ALA A 251 10.41 13.48 23.87
N VAL A 252 9.26 13.74 23.28
CA VAL A 252 8.51 14.99 23.45
C VAL A 252 8.14 15.22 24.91
N SER A 253 7.66 14.18 25.61
CA SER A 253 7.30 14.30 27.04
C SER A 253 8.48 14.60 27.97
N LEU A 254 9.70 14.21 27.59
CA LEU A 254 10.92 14.40 28.39
C LEU A 254 11.64 15.71 28.09
N GLY A 255 11.53 16.26 26.89
CA GLY A 255 12.40 17.37 26.48
C GLY A 255 11.76 18.31 25.45
N TRP A 256 10.47 18.58 25.56
CA TRP A 256 9.73 19.47 24.66
C TRP A 256 10.46 20.81 24.37
N GLU A 257 10.87 21.51 25.41
CA GLU A 257 11.57 22.78 25.26
C GLU A 257 12.91 22.65 24.53
N ALA A 258 13.63 21.55 24.73
CA ALA A 258 14.90 21.32 24.05
C ALA A 258 14.68 21.01 22.56
N LEU A 259 13.63 20.28 22.23
CA LEU A 259 13.27 19.96 20.85
C LEU A 259 12.85 21.22 20.08
N CYS A 260 12.02 22.08 20.67
CA CYS A 260 11.61 23.36 20.08
C CYS A 260 12.79 24.29 19.85
N ARG A 261 13.70 24.38 20.83
CA ARG A 261 14.92 25.22 20.70
C ARG A 261 15.89 24.72 19.63
N SER A 262 15.98 23.40 19.42
CA SER A 262 16.88 22.82 18.42
C SER A 262 16.36 22.94 17.00
N HIS A 263 15.04 23.03 16.82
CA HIS A 263 14.36 23.06 15.50
C HIS A 263 13.33 24.20 15.43
N PRO A 264 13.75 25.47 15.51
CA PRO A 264 12.82 26.60 15.52
C PRO A 264 12.08 26.79 14.21
N GLN A 265 12.62 26.25 13.10
CA GLN A 265 12.01 26.36 11.77
C GLN A 265 10.84 25.39 11.55
N ALA A 266 10.72 24.35 12.38
CA ALA A 266 9.68 23.33 12.26
C ALA A 266 8.32 23.76 12.87
N GLY A 267 8.19 24.98 13.39
CA GLY A 267 6.93 25.49 13.96
C GLY A 267 6.34 24.69 15.11
N LEU A 268 7.15 23.80 15.72
CA LEU A 268 6.70 22.86 16.75
C LEU A 268 6.09 23.52 17.98
N GLU A 269 6.54 24.76 18.30
CA GLU A 269 6.04 25.53 19.46
C GLU A 269 4.53 25.83 19.37
N ARG A 270 3.97 25.78 18.16
CA ARG A 270 2.55 26.04 17.91
C ARG A 270 1.68 24.79 18.02
N MET A 271 2.30 23.61 18.11
CA MET A 271 1.61 22.32 18.17
C MET A 271 1.48 21.82 19.60
N GLU A 272 0.39 21.14 19.88
CA GLU A 272 0.27 20.36 21.11
C GLU A 272 1.25 19.20 21.12
N ALA A 273 1.91 18.94 22.26
CA ALA A 273 2.93 17.90 22.40
C ALA A 273 2.48 16.52 21.90
N GLU A 274 1.20 16.17 22.09
CA GLU A 274 0.63 14.90 21.66
C GLU A 274 0.57 14.74 20.13
N ARG A 275 0.54 15.85 19.38
CA ARG A 275 0.45 15.84 17.91
C ARG A 275 1.80 15.82 17.21
N VAL A 276 2.85 16.23 17.89
CA VAL A 276 4.20 16.33 17.31
C VAL A 276 4.73 14.96 16.86
N GLY A 277 4.48 13.91 17.63
CA GLY A 277 4.87 12.55 17.23
C GLY A 277 4.24 12.14 15.91
N ASN A 278 2.97 12.45 15.70
CA ASN A 278 2.26 12.17 14.45
C ASN A 278 2.77 13.03 13.28
N PHE A 279 3.01 14.33 13.50
CA PHE A 279 3.57 15.25 12.51
C PHE A 279 4.95 14.78 12.03
N LEU A 280 5.86 14.49 12.95
CA LEU A 280 7.21 14.02 12.62
C LEU A 280 7.19 12.66 11.92
N PHE A 281 6.31 11.74 12.35
CA PHE A 281 6.14 10.46 11.67
C PHE A 281 5.57 10.64 10.25
N GLY A 282 4.61 11.56 10.07
CA GLY A 282 4.03 11.90 8.78
C GLY A 282 5.06 12.48 7.81
N SER A 283 5.84 13.45 8.25
CA SER A 283 6.92 14.06 7.47
C SER A 283 8.00 13.03 7.09
N TYR A 284 8.43 12.21 8.04
CA TYR A 284 9.40 11.13 7.78
C TYR A 284 8.85 10.08 6.80
N SER A 285 7.69 9.50 7.11
CA SER A 285 7.13 8.37 6.34
C SER A 285 6.50 8.81 5.02
N GLY A 286 5.85 9.97 5.02
CA GLY A 286 5.14 10.49 3.85
C GLY A 286 6.05 11.19 2.85
N LEU A 287 7.02 11.94 3.31
CA LEU A 287 7.91 12.73 2.46
C LEU A 287 9.25 12.02 2.22
N ALA A 288 10.05 11.86 3.26
CA ALA A 288 11.42 11.34 3.13
C ALA A 288 11.45 9.90 2.62
N MET A 289 10.67 9.00 3.23
CA MET A 289 10.65 7.58 2.84
C MET A 289 10.06 7.36 1.45
N THR A 290 9.11 8.19 1.00
CA THR A 290 8.55 8.11 -0.35
C THR A 290 9.63 8.36 -1.41
N ILE A 291 10.47 9.37 -1.21
CA ILE A 291 11.59 9.68 -2.11
C ILE A 291 12.68 8.59 -2.01
N PHE A 292 13.00 8.15 -0.79
CA PHE A 292 13.98 7.07 -0.57
C PHE A 292 13.62 5.81 -1.36
N HIS A 293 12.33 5.43 -1.42
CA HIS A 293 11.89 4.23 -2.14
C HIS A 293 12.01 4.31 -3.66
N LEU A 294 12.27 5.46 -4.26
CA LEU A 294 12.48 5.58 -5.72
C LEU A 294 13.68 4.76 -6.19
N VAL A 295 14.81 4.81 -5.48
CA VAL A 295 16.03 4.07 -5.89
C VAL A 295 15.83 2.54 -5.79
N PRO A 296 15.33 1.98 -4.68
CA PRO A 296 14.97 0.57 -4.61
C PRO A 296 13.95 0.14 -5.67
N ALA A 297 12.95 0.96 -6.00
CA ALA A 297 11.95 0.63 -7.02
C ALA A 297 12.57 0.49 -8.41
N ILE A 298 13.44 1.42 -8.81
CA ILE A 298 14.16 1.36 -10.09
C ILE A 298 15.06 0.13 -10.14
N THR A 299 15.82 -0.13 -9.08
CA THR A 299 16.78 -1.24 -9.06
C THR A 299 16.09 -2.61 -8.97
N ALA A 300 14.97 -2.71 -8.25
CA ALA A 300 14.16 -3.92 -8.20
C ALA A 300 13.60 -4.29 -9.58
N SER A 301 13.20 -3.30 -10.40
CA SER A 301 12.70 -3.55 -11.76
C SER A 301 13.73 -4.22 -12.64
N LEU A 302 15.03 -3.85 -12.51
CA LEU A 302 16.13 -4.50 -13.22
C LEU A 302 16.27 -5.98 -12.84
N GLY A 303 16.11 -6.29 -11.54
CA GLY A 303 16.11 -7.66 -11.04
C GLY A 303 14.97 -8.50 -11.62
N VAL A 304 13.75 -7.95 -11.62
CA VAL A 304 12.57 -8.63 -12.16
C VAL A 304 12.72 -8.92 -13.66
N CYS A 305 13.23 -7.97 -14.44
CA CYS A 305 13.50 -8.16 -15.87
C CYS A 305 14.53 -9.27 -16.15
N ALA A 306 15.53 -9.42 -15.28
CA ALA A 306 16.57 -10.43 -15.44
C ALA A 306 16.15 -11.85 -15.02
N LEU A 307 15.13 -11.96 -14.17
CA LEU A 307 14.70 -13.21 -13.57
C LEU A 307 14.38 -14.33 -14.58
N PRO A 308 13.63 -14.11 -15.68
CA PRO A 308 13.35 -15.16 -16.67
C PRO A 308 14.62 -15.69 -17.36
N LEU A 309 15.56 -14.81 -17.67
CA LEU A 309 16.84 -15.19 -18.29
C LEU A 309 17.67 -16.03 -17.32
N ILE A 310 17.81 -15.59 -16.07
CA ILE A 310 18.52 -16.30 -15.00
C ILE A 310 17.91 -17.70 -14.81
N ALA A 311 16.57 -17.79 -14.71
CA ALA A 311 15.86 -19.05 -14.53
C ALA A 311 16.09 -20.01 -15.71
N SER A 312 16.06 -19.52 -16.95
CA SER A 312 16.30 -20.33 -18.15
C SER A 312 17.74 -20.86 -18.22
N LEU A 313 18.74 -20.05 -17.85
CA LEU A 313 20.14 -20.47 -17.82
C LEU A 313 20.43 -21.47 -16.70
N ALA A 314 19.78 -21.30 -15.54
CA ALA A 314 19.84 -22.25 -14.43
C ALA A 314 19.26 -23.61 -14.84
N ALA A 315 18.10 -23.63 -15.51
CA ALA A 315 17.47 -24.86 -16.00
C ALA A 315 18.31 -25.59 -17.05
N ARG A 316 19.09 -24.85 -17.88
CA ARG A 316 20.00 -25.41 -18.87
C ARG A 316 21.34 -25.90 -18.28
N GLY A 317 21.59 -25.71 -16.99
CA GLY A 317 22.83 -26.07 -16.31
C GLY A 317 24.08 -25.27 -16.72
N SER A 318 23.91 -24.18 -17.45
CA SER A 318 25.00 -23.35 -17.98
C SER A 318 25.60 -22.42 -16.91
N ARG A 319 26.31 -22.96 -15.94
CA ARG A 319 26.86 -22.22 -14.77
C ARG A 319 27.69 -21.00 -15.15
N ALA A 320 28.51 -21.10 -16.21
CA ALA A 320 29.36 -19.98 -16.65
C ALA A 320 28.54 -18.80 -17.21
N GLN A 321 27.51 -19.08 -18.02
CA GLN A 321 26.62 -18.04 -18.54
C GLN A 321 25.73 -17.47 -17.44
N LEU A 322 25.22 -18.31 -16.54
CA LEU A 322 24.44 -17.89 -15.39
C LEU A 322 25.24 -16.89 -14.53
N ARG A 323 26.49 -17.25 -14.18
CA ARG A 323 27.35 -16.38 -13.40
C ARG A 323 27.60 -15.04 -14.10
N ARG A 324 27.95 -15.03 -15.40
CA ARG A 324 28.14 -13.80 -16.17
C ARG A 324 26.90 -12.91 -16.21
N THR A 325 25.71 -13.52 -16.36
CA THR A 325 24.45 -12.78 -16.38
C THR A 325 24.18 -12.15 -15.02
N VAL A 326 24.35 -12.90 -13.92
CA VAL A 326 24.18 -12.37 -12.56
C VAL A 326 25.19 -11.26 -12.27
N GLU A 327 26.48 -11.46 -12.61
CA GLU A 327 27.50 -10.42 -12.45
C GLU A 327 27.20 -9.16 -13.26
N SER A 328 26.65 -9.31 -14.47
CA SER A 328 26.25 -8.18 -15.32
C SER A 328 25.07 -7.41 -14.71
N VAL A 329 24.03 -8.12 -14.25
CA VAL A 329 22.87 -7.50 -13.59
C VAL A 329 23.31 -6.75 -12.35
N LEU A 330 24.10 -7.38 -11.48
CA LEU A 330 24.63 -6.73 -10.27
C LEU A 330 25.46 -5.48 -10.60
N ARG A 331 26.32 -5.56 -11.62
CA ARG A 331 27.14 -4.41 -12.08
C ARG A 331 26.25 -3.25 -12.53
N ILE A 332 25.25 -3.53 -13.38
CA ILE A 332 24.31 -2.49 -13.86
C ILE A 332 23.54 -1.90 -12.68
N THR A 333 23.05 -2.75 -11.77
CA THR A 333 22.33 -2.30 -10.57
C THR A 333 23.19 -1.35 -9.72
N VAL A 334 24.46 -1.70 -9.48
CA VAL A 334 25.39 -0.85 -8.71
C VAL A 334 25.68 0.47 -9.42
N ILE A 335 25.95 0.42 -10.76
CA ILE A 335 26.20 1.62 -11.56
C ILE A 335 25.01 2.59 -11.52
N VAL A 336 23.79 2.09 -11.46
CA VAL A 336 22.58 2.92 -11.39
C VAL A 336 22.29 3.36 -9.94
N ALA A 337 22.35 2.43 -8.99
CA ALA A 337 21.98 2.71 -7.58
C ALA A 337 22.94 3.66 -6.88
N LEU A 338 24.26 3.54 -7.15
CA LEU A 338 25.27 4.32 -6.46
C LEU A 338 25.17 5.83 -6.76
N PRO A 339 25.14 6.28 -8.05
CA PRO A 339 24.98 7.70 -8.35
C PRO A 339 23.61 8.26 -7.89
N LEU A 340 22.55 7.48 -8.07
CA LEU A 340 21.21 7.90 -7.63
C LEU A 340 21.16 8.05 -6.11
N GLY A 341 21.65 7.07 -5.36
CA GLY A 341 21.66 7.12 -3.90
C GLY A 341 22.51 8.25 -3.35
N LEU A 342 23.73 8.42 -3.87
CA LEU A 342 24.61 9.52 -3.50
C LEU A 342 24.03 10.89 -3.89
N GLY A 343 23.50 11.00 -5.11
CA GLY A 343 22.85 12.22 -5.58
C GLY A 343 21.66 12.63 -4.70
N MET A 344 20.79 11.67 -4.37
CA MET A 344 19.67 11.92 -3.46
C MET A 344 20.13 12.28 -2.05
N SER A 345 21.19 11.64 -1.54
CA SER A 345 21.73 11.97 -0.20
C SER A 345 22.32 13.38 -0.16
N CYS A 346 23.09 13.77 -1.18
CA CYS A 346 23.71 15.11 -1.24
C CYS A 346 22.68 16.23 -1.48
N MET A 347 21.61 15.96 -2.22
CA MET A 347 20.61 16.95 -2.62
C MET A 347 19.27 16.77 -1.88
N ALA A 348 19.24 16.01 -0.80
CA ALA A 348 18.00 15.66 -0.09
C ALA A 348 17.15 16.88 0.27
N GLY A 349 17.74 17.88 0.91
CA GLY A 349 17.04 19.11 1.30
C GLY A 349 16.50 19.89 0.11
N GLN A 350 17.30 20.04 -0.97
CA GLN A 350 16.87 20.76 -2.18
C GLN A 350 15.74 20.02 -2.93
N ILE A 351 15.81 18.69 -2.97
CA ILE A 351 14.77 17.86 -3.59
C ILE A 351 13.45 17.97 -2.80
N LEU A 352 13.54 17.87 -1.48
CA LEU A 352 12.37 18.04 -0.60
C LEU A 352 11.77 19.43 -0.72
N GLN A 353 12.59 20.49 -0.67
CA GLN A 353 12.13 21.87 -0.84
C GLN A 353 11.49 22.11 -2.21
N LEU A 354 12.04 21.54 -3.28
CA LEU A 354 11.46 21.66 -4.62
C LEU A 354 10.10 20.98 -4.74
N LEU A 355 9.96 19.79 -4.18
CA LEU A 355 8.74 18.99 -4.28
C LEU A 355 7.66 19.43 -3.30
N PHE A 356 8.06 19.92 -2.12
CA PHE A 356 7.17 20.30 -1.03
C PHE A 356 7.33 21.78 -0.63
N SER A 357 7.55 22.64 -1.62
CA SER A 357 7.74 24.08 -1.42
C SER A 357 6.58 24.79 -0.71
N SER A 358 5.39 24.18 -0.71
CA SER A 358 4.20 24.72 -0.04
C SER A 358 4.26 24.62 1.48
N ASN A 359 5.09 23.74 2.04
CA ASN A 359 5.18 23.45 3.45
C ASN A 359 6.66 23.45 3.92
N PRO A 360 7.31 24.61 4.01
CA PRO A 360 8.72 24.69 4.37
C PRO A 360 9.02 24.20 5.80
N GLU A 361 8.00 24.15 6.66
CA GLU A 361 8.12 23.67 8.05
C GLU A 361 8.30 22.14 8.14
N GLU A 362 8.02 21.41 7.05
CA GLU A 362 8.07 19.94 6.99
C GLU A 362 9.38 19.41 6.39
N VAL A 363 10.17 20.27 5.74
CA VAL A 363 11.42 19.95 5.04
C VAL A 363 12.65 20.24 5.90
#